data_b9347fb15a1cfecb906b7ed6f70c059b
#
_entry.id   b9347fb15a1cfecb906b7ed6f70c059b
#
_cell.length_a   1.000
_cell.length_b   1.000
_cell.length_c   1.000
_cell.angle_alpha   90.00
_cell.angle_beta   90.00
_cell.angle_gamma   90.00
#
_symmetry.space_group_name_H-M   'P 1'
#
loop_
_entity.id
_entity.type
_entity.pdbx_description
1 polymer ?
#
loop_
_entity_poly.entity_id
_entity_poly.type
_entity_poly.pdbx_seq_one_letter_code
_entity_poly.pdbx_strand_id
1 'polypeptide(L)'
;MADEGLDYSILFNKDLPPPGGRFQGHPKYNFIGGHHDAELQPMDGFIESAANVFRGDPRNISMYSFEGPQGILPLRRFLADKLAKHRGINITPEEVLITSGSGQAIELINEVLLDEGDTVIVEKFSFAGALTYLRRRKINIIGVDLDQDGLRMDELAQVLGDLKSKGIRPKYIYTIPTLQNPTGTVLTMERRHKLLALSQEYGVPIFEDECYADLIFEGEYENAIRSLDDSNRVLHIGSFSKTLGPGIRLGYIAADWEVMCRLLTRKTDAGTGVMDQMIVADYFTNHYEKHILNVRAGLRRKCDALTAALREHFGPTVEVEQPRGGMYLWVKLPEGVDCRQFVGPAMQEGIAFNPGPDWSADPEAAANYIRLCFALPTEAEIWEGIEKLARVFQLDGGKA
;
A
#
# COMPACT_ATOMS: atom_id res chain seq x y z
N MET A 1 -53.56 1.03 -7.78
CA MET A 1 -52.30 1.04 -8.55
C MET A 1 -51.22 0.72 -7.55
N ALA A 2 -50.52 -0.40 -7.69
CA ALA A 2 -49.36 -0.69 -6.86
C ALA A 2 -48.33 0.41 -7.16
N ASP A 3 -47.81 1.03 -6.13
CA ASP A 3 -46.73 1.99 -6.20
C ASP A 3 -45.48 1.24 -6.75
N GLU A 4 -45.23 1.35 -8.05
CA GLU A 4 -43.99 0.83 -8.62
C GLU A 4 -42.87 1.67 -8.05
N GLY A 5 -42.07 1.06 -7.15
CA GLY A 5 -40.96 1.73 -6.50
C GLY A 5 -40.04 2.40 -7.53
N LEU A 6 -39.31 3.43 -7.09
CA LEU A 6 -38.35 4.16 -7.93
C LEU A 6 -37.26 3.22 -8.49
N ASP A 7 -37.15 3.18 -9.83
CA ASP A 7 -36.06 2.47 -10.50
C ASP A 7 -34.79 3.34 -10.46
N TYR A 8 -33.82 2.96 -9.61
CA TYR A 8 -32.53 3.65 -9.48
C TYR A 8 -31.60 3.41 -10.67
N SER A 9 -31.85 2.39 -11.51
CA SER A 9 -30.92 2.06 -12.61
C SER A 9 -30.77 3.21 -13.61
N ILE A 10 -31.81 4.01 -13.80
CA ILE A 10 -31.83 5.18 -14.69
C ILE A 10 -31.06 6.41 -14.10
N LEU A 11 -30.76 6.38 -12.81
CA LEU A 11 -30.14 7.48 -12.07
C LEU A 11 -28.65 7.23 -11.80
N PHE A 12 -28.19 6.01 -11.99
CA PHE A 12 -26.77 5.67 -11.74
C PHE A 12 -25.84 6.38 -12.71
N ASN A 13 -24.65 6.75 -12.19
CA ASN A 13 -23.57 7.25 -13.04
C ASN A 13 -23.20 6.18 -14.08
N LYS A 14 -22.97 6.60 -15.32
CA LYS A 14 -22.68 5.72 -16.46
C LYS A 14 -21.33 4.99 -16.31
N ASP A 15 -20.41 5.56 -15.58
CA ASP A 15 -19.04 5.04 -15.39
C ASP A 15 -18.89 4.25 -14.07
N LEU A 16 -19.99 3.76 -13.47
CA LEU A 16 -19.91 2.94 -12.28
C LEU A 16 -19.28 1.56 -12.59
N PRO A 17 -18.40 1.07 -11.70
CA PRO A 17 -17.96 -0.31 -11.78
C PRO A 17 -19.14 -1.27 -11.54
N PRO A 18 -18.97 -2.58 -11.85
CA PRO A 18 -19.99 -3.58 -11.54
C PRO A 18 -20.44 -3.51 -10.07
N PRO A 19 -21.71 -3.80 -9.78
CA PRO A 19 -22.20 -3.74 -8.40
C PRO A 19 -21.46 -4.69 -7.49
N GLY A 20 -21.16 -4.23 -6.27
CA GLY A 20 -20.55 -5.06 -5.24
C GLY A 20 -21.46 -6.17 -4.76
N GLY A 21 -20.90 -7.34 -4.48
CA GLY A 21 -21.61 -8.45 -3.84
C GLY A 21 -21.91 -8.17 -2.36
N ARG A 22 -22.87 -8.89 -1.79
CA ARG A 22 -23.09 -8.90 -0.34
C ARG A 22 -21.93 -9.63 0.35
N PHE A 23 -21.49 -9.14 1.51
CA PHE A 23 -20.50 -9.83 2.32
C PHE A 23 -21.00 -11.21 2.77
N GLN A 24 -20.23 -12.25 2.50
CA GLN A 24 -20.58 -13.65 2.80
C GLN A 24 -19.61 -14.31 3.80
N GLY A 25 -18.81 -13.51 4.50
CA GLY A 25 -17.77 -14.00 5.40
C GLY A 25 -16.38 -13.97 4.77
N HIS A 26 -15.39 -14.36 5.55
CA HIS A 26 -14.01 -14.50 5.08
C HIS A 26 -13.72 -15.93 4.64
N PRO A 27 -12.93 -16.14 3.58
CA PRO A 27 -12.48 -17.48 3.21
C PRO A 27 -11.59 -18.07 4.32
N LYS A 28 -11.59 -19.39 4.47
CA LYS A 28 -10.76 -20.08 5.48
C LYS A 28 -9.26 -19.80 5.25
N TYR A 29 -8.81 -19.92 4.01
CA TYR A 29 -7.42 -19.67 3.62
C TYR A 29 -7.34 -18.32 2.92
N ASN A 30 -7.15 -17.27 3.72
CA ASN A 30 -7.24 -15.90 3.24
C ASN A 30 -5.87 -15.30 2.94
N PHE A 31 -5.45 -15.37 1.66
CA PHE A 31 -4.21 -14.77 1.16
C PHE A 31 -4.42 -13.43 0.44
N ILE A 32 -5.61 -12.81 0.57
CA ILE A 32 -5.90 -11.49 -0.01
C ILE A 32 -5.67 -10.34 0.98
N GLY A 33 -5.74 -9.11 0.46
CA GLY A 33 -5.71 -7.90 1.27
C GLY A 33 -4.33 -7.57 1.83
N GLY A 34 -4.32 -6.95 2.96
CA GLY A 34 -3.16 -6.58 3.76
C GLY A 34 -3.58 -6.56 5.22
N HIS A 35 -4.29 -7.63 5.61
CA HIS A 35 -4.76 -7.85 6.97
C HIS A 35 -3.60 -8.26 7.89
N HIS A 36 -3.78 -8.07 9.18
CA HIS A 36 -2.81 -8.43 10.20
C HIS A 36 -3.23 -9.66 10.98
N ASP A 37 -2.24 -10.33 11.56
CA ASP A 37 -2.43 -11.36 12.56
C ASP A 37 -3.04 -10.76 13.84
N ALA A 38 -4.13 -11.36 14.30
CA ALA A 38 -4.78 -10.92 15.53
C ALA A 38 -3.89 -11.12 16.77
N GLU A 39 -3.01 -12.13 16.75
CA GLU A 39 -2.09 -12.42 17.87
C GLU A 39 -0.96 -11.39 18.00
N LEU A 40 -0.68 -10.65 16.93
CA LEU A 40 0.31 -9.56 16.94
C LEU A 40 -0.28 -8.20 17.38
N GLN A 41 -1.59 -8.14 17.64
CA GLN A 41 -2.23 -6.90 18.05
C GLN A 41 -1.90 -6.57 19.51
N PRO A 42 -1.47 -5.35 19.83
CA PRO A 42 -1.04 -4.94 21.17
C PRO A 42 -2.24 -4.56 22.06
N MET A 43 -3.19 -5.47 22.28
CA MET A 43 -4.48 -5.17 22.92
C MET A 43 -4.33 -4.55 24.31
N ASP A 44 -3.43 -5.08 25.15
CA ASP A 44 -3.20 -4.54 26.51
C ASP A 44 -2.66 -3.10 26.45
N GLY A 45 -1.71 -2.84 25.54
CA GLY A 45 -1.19 -1.50 25.33
C GLY A 45 -2.25 -0.52 24.80
N PHE A 46 -3.14 -0.99 23.93
CA PHE A 46 -4.27 -0.17 23.47
C PHE A 46 -5.28 0.13 24.56
N ILE A 47 -5.57 -0.83 25.45
CA ILE A 47 -6.45 -0.61 26.61
C ILE A 47 -5.85 0.46 27.52
N GLU A 48 -4.57 0.39 27.83
CA GLU A 48 -3.87 1.39 28.64
C GLU A 48 -3.89 2.77 27.98
N SER A 49 -3.52 2.86 26.71
CA SER A 49 -3.52 4.10 25.94
C SER A 49 -4.93 4.70 25.82
N ALA A 50 -5.95 3.88 25.57
CA ALA A 50 -7.33 4.34 25.55
C ALA A 50 -7.77 4.90 26.91
N ALA A 51 -7.40 4.25 28.03
CA ALA A 51 -7.69 4.76 29.36
C ALA A 51 -7.02 6.12 29.62
N ASN A 52 -5.79 6.33 29.16
CA ASN A 52 -5.09 7.61 29.27
C ASN A 52 -5.82 8.69 28.45
N VAL A 53 -6.21 8.36 27.22
CA VAL A 53 -6.95 9.27 26.32
C VAL A 53 -8.28 9.71 26.94
N PHE A 54 -9.07 8.80 27.51
CA PHE A 54 -10.36 9.13 28.14
C PHE A 54 -10.23 9.93 29.44
N ARG A 55 -9.06 9.94 30.09
CA ARG A 55 -8.76 10.82 31.23
C ARG A 55 -8.27 12.21 30.81
N GLY A 56 -7.97 12.39 29.50
CA GLY A 56 -7.46 13.64 28.94
C GLY A 56 -8.51 14.72 28.74
N ASP A 57 -8.23 15.65 27.83
CA ASP A 57 -9.09 16.80 27.55
C ASP A 57 -10.35 16.39 26.75
N PRO A 58 -11.57 16.56 27.30
CA PRO A 58 -12.81 16.21 26.62
C PRO A 58 -13.09 17.03 25.35
N ARG A 59 -12.41 18.18 25.17
CA ARG A 59 -12.56 19.00 23.94
C ARG A 59 -12.09 18.26 22.70
N ASN A 60 -11.16 17.32 22.83
CA ASN A 60 -10.73 16.47 21.73
C ASN A 60 -11.86 15.65 21.10
N ILE A 61 -12.91 15.33 21.87
CA ILE A 61 -14.06 14.56 21.39
C ILE A 61 -15.23 15.50 21.00
N SER A 62 -15.36 16.64 21.70
CA SER A 62 -16.51 17.53 21.54
C SER A 62 -16.38 18.53 20.40
N MET A 63 -15.19 18.67 19.80
CA MET A 63 -14.93 19.65 18.74
C MET A 63 -14.32 18.98 17.51
N TYR A 64 -14.80 19.38 16.34
CA TYR A 64 -14.14 19.00 15.07
C TYR A 64 -12.75 19.62 15.02
N SER A 65 -11.76 18.80 14.63
CA SER A 65 -10.39 19.27 14.37
C SER A 65 -9.85 20.25 15.44
N PHE A 66 -10.03 19.91 16.72
CA PHE A 66 -9.65 20.77 17.85
C PHE A 66 -8.22 21.29 17.78
N GLU A 67 -7.26 20.46 17.28
CA GLU A 67 -5.87 20.84 17.07
C GLU A 67 -5.54 21.16 15.59
N GLY A 68 -6.55 21.45 14.79
CA GLY A 68 -6.44 21.80 13.38
C GLY A 68 -6.79 20.66 12.41
N PRO A 69 -7.03 20.99 11.13
CA PRO A 69 -7.48 20.04 10.12
C PRO A 69 -6.42 18.99 9.75
N GLN A 70 -5.16 19.22 10.09
CA GLN A 70 -4.05 18.28 9.82
C GLN A 70 -4.04 17.06 10.74
N GLY A 71 -4.86 17.03 11.79
CA GLY A 71 -4.86 16.01 12.83
C GLY A 71 -4.15 16.47 14.10
N ILE A 72 -4.18 15.64 15.14
CA ILE A 72 -3.67 15.99 16.46
C ILE A 72 -2.15 16.17 16.47
N LEU A 73 -1.69 17.17 17.21
CA LEU A 73 -0.28 17.51 17.29
C LEU A 73 0.60 16.38 17.89
N PRO A 74 0.17 15.64 18.93
CA PRO A 74 0.96 14.50 19.44
C PRO A 74 1.29 13.44 18.37
N LEU A 75 0.34 13.06 17.52
CA LEU A 75 0.59 12.08 16.46
C LEU A 75 1.50 12.66 15.36
N ARG A 76 1.30 13.93 15.00
CA ARG A 76 2.15 14.59 14.01
C ARG A 76 3.60 14.75 14.50
N ARG A 77 3.81 15.04 15.80
CA ARG A 77 5.15 15.05 16.41
C ARG A 77 5.80 13.67 16.40
N PHE A 78 5.07 12.65 16.85
CA PHE A 78 5.56 11.27 16.77
C PHE A 78 6.01 10.90 15.35
N LEU A 79 5.22 11.27 14.33
CA LEU A 79 5.57 10.99 12.92
C LEU A 79 6.80 11.76 12.47
N ALA A 80 6.94 13.04 12.82
CA ALA A 80 8.13 13.81 12.49
C ALA A 80 9.40 13.19 13.11
N ASP A 81 9.35 12.81 14.38
CA ASP A 81 10.46 12.16 15.09
C ASP A 81 10.78 10.78 14.50
N LYS A 82 9.75 9.97 14.23
CA LYS A 82 9.88 8.65 13.60
C LYS A 82 10.54 8.75 12.22
N LEU A 83 10.07 9.68 11.39
CA LEU A 83 10.57 9.86 10.03
C LEU A 83 12.01 10.36 10.03
N ALA A 84 12.36 11.27 10.93
CA ALA A 84 13.75 11.72 11.09
C ALA A 84 14.66 10.56 11.51
N LYS A 85 14.25 9.78 12.52
CA LYS A 85 15.05 8.70 13.09
C LYS A 85 15.24 7.51 12.15
N HIS A 86 14.18 7.08 11.46
CA HIS A 86 14.17 5.82 10.71
C HIS A 86 14.23 5.97 9.20
N ARG A 87 13.94 7.17 8.67
CA ARG A 87 13.85 7.40 7.22
C ARG A 87 14.72 8.55 6.73
N GLY A 88 15.40 9.28 7.65
CA GLY A 88 16.23 10.44 7.35
C GLY A 88 15.43 11.68 6.94
N ILE A 89 14.08 11.66 7.05
CA ILE A 89 13.22 12.77 6.64
C ILE A 89 13.10 13.77 7.78
N ASN A 90 13.74 14.92 7.64
CA ASN A 90 13.68 16.01 8.62
C ASN A 90 12.56 16.97 8.25
N ILE A 91 11.41 16.85 8.91
CA ILE A 91 10.22 17.67 8.73
C ILE A 91 9.68 18.16 10.07
N THR A 92 8.87 19.21 10.03
CA THR A 92 8.13 19.71 11.19
C THR A 92 6.74 19.06 11.26
N PRO A 93 6.08 19.07 12.43
CA PRO A 93 4.69 18.59 12.53
C PRO A 93 3.71 19.34 11.62
N GLU A 94 4.01 20.56 11.19
CA GLU A 94 3.20 21.37 10.28
C GLU A 94 3.24 20.85 8.84
N GLU A 95 4.22 20.03 8.50
CA GLU A 95 4.36 19.36 7.20
C GLU A 95 3.73 17.97 7.18
N VAL A 96 3.01 17.58 8.23
CA VAL A 96 2.31 16.29 8.36
C VAL A 96 0.80 16.49 8.32
N LEU A 97 0.11 15.73 7.48
CA LEU A 97 -1.35 15.62 7.42
C LEU A 97 -1.78 14.19 7.74
N ILE A 98 -2.59 14.02 8.78
CA ILE A 98 -3.18 12.72 9.12
C ILE A 98 -4.38 12.45 8.22
N THR A 99 -4.44 11.22 7.68
CA THR A 99 -5.48 10.79 6.75
C THR A 99 -6.17 9.52 7.23
N SER A 100 -7.37 9.26 6.70
CA SER A 100 -8.12 8.01 6.96
C SER A 100 -7.53 6.83 6.17
N GLY A 101 -6.29 6.47 6.50
CA GLY A 101 -5.43 5.53 5.78
C GLY A 101 -4.75 6.16 4.57
N SER A 102 -3.76 5.44 4.00
CA SER A 102 -3.04 5.90 2.80
C SER A 102 -3.92 5.99 1.55
N GLY A 103 -5.08 5.31 1.52
CA GLY A 103 -6.05 5.46 0.44
C GLY A 103 -6.54 6.90 0.30
N GLN A 104 -6.90 7.57 1.42
CA GLN A 104 -7.27 8.98 1.40
C GLN A 104 -6.06 9.87 1.04
N ALA A 105 -4.85 9.51 1.46
CA ALA A 105 -3.65 10.23 1.07
C ALA A 105 -3.46 10.23 -0.46
N ILE A 106 -3.59 9.05 -1.10
CA ILE A 106 -3.53 8.90 -2.56
C ILE A 106 -4.63 9.74 -3.22
N GLU A 107 -5.87 9.65 -2.72
CA GLU A 107 -7.01 10.40 -3.26
C GLU A 107 -6.78 11.91 -3.21
N LEU A 108 -6.39 12.46 -2.06
CA LEU A 108 -6.14 13.89 -1.88
C LEU A 108 -5.03 14.42 -2.80
N ILE A 109 -3.92 13.67 -2.93
CA ILE A 109 -2.83 14.03 -3.85
C ILE A 109 -3.33 14.04 -5.29
N ASN A 110 -4.09 13.01 -5.69
CA ASN A 110 -4.67 12.93 -7.02
C ASN A 110 -5.68 14.06 -7.29
N GLU A 111 -6.47 14.46 -6.29
CA GLU A 111 -7.41 15.58 -6.43
C GLU A 111 -6.74 16.94 -6.60
N VAL A 112 -5.56 17.11 -6.04
CA VAL A 112 -4.79 18.35 -6.14
C VAL A 112 -3.99 18.42 -7.44
N LEU A 113 -3.49 17.27 -7.93
CA LEU A 113 -2.53 17.26 -9.04
C LEU A 113 -3.12 16.84 -10.40
N LEU A 114 -4.23 16.08 -10.44
CA LEU A 114 -4.68 15.41 -11.66
C LEU A 114 -6.00 15.97 -12.19
N ASP A 115 -6.00 16.24 -13.50
CA ASP A 115 -7.18 16.41 -14.32
C ASP A 115 -7.37 15.17 -15.25
N GLU A 116 -8.60 14.96 -15.76
CA GLU A 116 -8.88 13.88 -16.73
C GLU A 116 -7.97 14.02 -17.96
N GLY A 117 -7.37 12.90 -18.40
CA GLY A 117 -6.47 12.86 -19.55
C GLY A 117 -4.99 13.17 -19.22
N ASP A 118 -4.68 13.56 -18.00
CA ASP A 118 -3.29 13.71 -17.55
C ASP A 118 -2.52 12.39 -17.63
N THR A 119 -1.20 12.47 -17.63
CA THR A 119 -0.31 11.31 -17.68
C THR A 119 0.44 11.15 -16.36
N VAL A 120 0.48 9.89 -15.87
CA VAL A 120 1.23 9.48 -14.68
C VAL A 120 2.13 8.31 -15.04
N ILE A 121 3.36 8.32 -14.54
CA ILE A 121 4.27 7.18 -14.63
C ILE A 121 4.16 6.39 -13.33
N VAL A 122 4.07 5.06 -13.44
CA VAL A 122 4.03 4.12 -12.31
C VAL A 122 4.99 2.97 -12.54
N GLU A 123 5.32 2.23 -11.51
CA GLU A 123 5.93 0.91 -11.66
C GLU A 123 4.95 -0.02 -12.40
N LYS A 124 5.43 -0.83 -13.35
CA LYS A 124 4.59 -1.71 -14.20
C LYS A 124 3.71 -2.62 -13.36
N PHE A 125 4.29 -3.24 -12.33
CA PHE A 125 3.55 -3.89 -11.27
C PHE A 125 3.46 -2.91 -10.10
N SER A 126 2.25 -2.56 -9.68
CA SER A 126 2.05 -1.50 -8.71
C SER A 126 0.80 -1.75 -7.84
N PHE A 127 0.61 -0.93 -6.82
CA PHE A 127 -0.51 -1.07 -5.90
C PHE A 127 -1.87 -0.93 -6.62
N ALA A 128 -2.66 -2.00 -6.60
CA ALA A 128 -3.97 -2.06 -7.26
C ALA A 128 -4.92 -0.91 -6.86
N GLY A 129 -4.86 -0.45 -5.60
CA GLY A 129 -5.63 0.71 -5.14
C GLY A 129 -5.24 2.00 -5.87
N ALA A 130 -3.94 2.29 -6.00
CA ALA A 130 -3.45 3.46 -6.73
C ALA A 130 -3.85 3.40 -8.21
N LEU A 131 -3.64 2.24 -8.86
CA LEU A 131 -4.06 2.04 -10.26
C LEU A 131 -5.57 2.22 -10.46
N THR A 132 -6.38 1.76 -9.51
CA THR A 132 -7.82 1.92 -9.54
C THR A 132 -8.23 3.41 -9.45
N TYR A 133 -7.60 4.20 -8.58
CA TYR A 133 -7.84 5.64 -8.51
C TYR A 133 -7.52 6.33 -9.82
N LEU A 134 -6.38 6.01 -10.42
CA LEU A 134 -5.96 6.59 -11.70
C LEU A 134 -6.93 6.23 -12.83
N ARG A 135 -7.32 4.95 -12.94
CA ARG A 135 -8.27 4.48 -13.94
C ARG A 135 -9.64 5.16 -13.84
N ARG A 136 -10.17 5.30 -12.61
CA ARG A 136 -11.45 5.98 -12.35
C ARG A 136 -11.43 7.46 -12.77
N ARG A 137 -10.28 8.10 -12.70
CA ARG A 137 -10.07 9.48 -13.14
C ARG A 137 -9.71 9.60 -14.63
N LYS A 138 -9.69 8.49 -15.37
CA LYS A 138 -9.32 8.42 -16.79
C LYS A 138 -7.94 9.00 -17.07
N ILE A 139 -6.99 8.70 -16.20
CA ILE A 139 -5.59 9.10 -16.31
C ILE A 139 -4.85 8.15 -17.26
N ASN A 140 -3.97 8.69 -18.08
CA ASN A 140 -3.06 7.89 -18.91
C ASN A 140 -1.94 7.32 -18.02
N ILE A 141 -1.96 6.01 -17.81
CA ILE A 141 -1.02 5.31 -16.95
C ILE A 141 0.10 4.71 -17.83
N ILE A 142 1.34 5.05 -17.51
CA ILE A 142 2.52 4.47 -18.16
C ILE A 142 3.29 3.65 -17.14
N GLY A 143 3.38 2.35 -17.37
CA GLY A 143 4.16 1.43 -16.56
C GLY A 143 5.61 1.40 -16.99
N VAL A 144 6.55 1.40 -16.04
CA VAL A 144 7.99 1.19 -16.22
C VAL A 144 8.38 -0.10 -15.52
N ASP A 145 9.18 -0.94 -16.17
CA ASP A 145 9.57 -2.24 -15.64
C ASP A 145 10.41 -2.15 -14.36
N LEU A 146 10.35 -3.23 -13.60
CA LEU A 146 11.15 -3.45 -12.39
C LEU A 146 12.06 -4.67 -12.59
N ASP A 147 13.18 -4.68 -11.87
CA ASP A 147 14.02 -5.87 -11.66
C ASP A 147 14.28 -6.06 -10.15
N GLN A 148 15.24 -6.91 -9.77
CA GLN A 148 15.57 -7.17 -8.37
C GLN A 148 15.98 -5.92 -7.57
N ASP A 149 16.44 -4.86 -8.23
CA ASP A 149 16.84 -3.59 -7.64
C ASP A 149 15.72 -2.53 -7.68
N GLY A 150 14.50 -2.92 -8.04
CA GLY A 150 13.31 -2.07 -8.16
C GLY A 150 13.15 -1.43 -9.54
N LEU A 151 12.57 -0.23 -9.59
CA LEU A 151 12.26 0.51 -10.83
C LEU A 151 13.49 0.69 -11.72
N ARG A 152 13.37 0.39 -13.02
CA ARG A 152 14.46 0.51 -13.98
C ARG A 152 14.66 1.95 -14.45
N MET A 153 15.82 2.51 -14.11
CA MET A 153 16.13 3.92 -14.39
C MET A 153 16.45 4.21 -15.86
N ASP A 154 16.98 3.24 -16.61
CA ASP A 154 17.23 3.32 -18.05
C ASP A 154 15.92 3.46 -18.83
N GLU A 155 14.96 2.62 -18.53
CA GLU A 155 13.63 2.66 -19.14
C GLU A 155 12.85 3.91 -18.72
N LEU A 156 12.91 4.30 -17.44
CA LEU A 156 12.29 5.54 -16.98
C LEU A 156 12.84 6.76 -17.73
N ALA A 157 14.16 6.83 -17.95
CA ALA A 157 14.79 7.91 -18.71
C ALA A 157 14.30 7.93 -20.16
N GLN A 158 14.17 6.76 -20.80
CA GLN A 158 13.61 6.65 -22.14
C GLN A 158 12.16 7.12 -22.20
N VAL A 159 11.31 6.65 -21.29
CA VAL A 159 9.89 7.05 -21.20
C VAL A 159 9.75 8.57 -21.02
N LEU A 160 10.54 9.17 -20.12
CA LEU A 160 10.53 10.63 -19.89
C LEU A 160 10.98 11.40 -21.12
N GLY A 161 12.02 10.92 -21.83
CA GLY A 161 12.50 11.49 -23.08
C GLY A 161 11.45 11.43 -24.21
N ASP A 162 10.79 10.30 -24.36
CA ASP A 162 9.74 10.08 -25.36
C ASP A 162 8.52 11.00 -25.10
N LEU A 163 8.10 11.11 -23.85
CA LEU A 163 7.00 12.00 -23.44
C LEU A 163 7.36 13.47 -23.70
N LYS A 164 8.57 13.88 -23.33
CA LYS A 164 9.06 15.23 -23.60
C LYS A 164 9.05 15.56 -25.09
N SER A 165 9.48 14.62 -25.94
CA SER A 165 9.47 14.80 -27.40
C SER A 165 8.06 14.98 -27.98
N LYS A 166 7.05 14.42 -27.33
CA LYS A 166 5.62 14.55 -27.66
C LYS A 166 4.96 15.78 -27.01
N GLY A 167 5.70 16.58 -26.25
CA GLY A 167 5.16 17.71 -25.49
C GLY A 167 4.28 17.32 -24.29
N ILE A 168 4.38 16.07 -23.82
CA ILE A 168 3.62 15.54 -22.67
C ILE A 168 4.51 15.65 -21.43
N ARG A 169 4.01 16.32 -20.39
CA ARG A 169 4.64 16.38 -19.07
C ARG A 169 3.87 15.51 -18.10
N PRO A 170 4.44 14.40 -17.59
CA PRO A 170 3.79 13.62 -16.55
C PRO A 170 3.57 14.46 -15.29
N LYS A 171 2.47 14.19 -14.59
CA LYS A 171 2.13 14.90 -13.33
C LYS A 171 2.99 14.45 -12.17
N TYR A 172 3.33 13.16 -12.13
CA TYR A 172 4.26 12.59 -11.15
C TYR A 172 4.73 11.20 -11.59
N ILE A 173 5.76 10.70 -10.89
CA ILE A 173 6.23 9.32 -10.91
C ILE A 173 5.82 8.70 -9.57
N TYR A 174 4.90 7.72 -9.58
CA TYR A 174 4.49 6.98 -8.38
C TYR A 174 5.39 5.76 -8.21
N THR A 175 5.95 5.60 -7.02
CA THR A 175 6.81 4.46 -6.67
C THR A 175 6.61 4.03 -5.22
N ILE A 176 6.76 2.73 -4.98
CA ILE A 176 6.84 2.12 -3.65
C ILE A 176 8.28 1.63 -3.45
N PRO A 177 9.20 2.50 -3.01
CA PRO A 177 10.63 2.22 -3.10
C PRO A 177 11.14 1.20 -2.08
N THR A 178 10.37 0.91 -1.01
CA THR A 178 10.77 -0.04 0.03
C THR A 178 9.72 -1.12 0.19
N LEU A 179 10.11 -2.39 -0.06
CA LEU A 179 9.20 -3.55 -0.02
C LEU A 179 8.00 -3.34 -0.94
N GLN A 180 8.31 -3.11 -2.20
CA GLN A 180 7.37 -2.80 -3.26
C GLN A 180 6.15 -3.74 -3.28
N ASN A 181 4.99 -3.21 -3.47
CA ASN A 181 3.75 -3.99 -3.54
C ASN A 181 3.24 -3.98 -5.00
N PRO A 182 3.31 -5.15 -5.68
CA PRO A 182 3.32 -6.51 -5.12
C PRO A 182 4.67 -7.24 -5.09
N THR A 183 5.75 -6.73 -5.68
CA THR A 183 6.96 -7.50 -6.00
C THR A 183 7.86 -7.80 -4.80
N GLY A 184 7.78 -7.01 -3.73
CA GLY A 184 8.65 -7.14 -2.55
C GLY A 184 10.07 -6.55 -2.75
N THR A 185 10.37 -5.97 -3.90
CA THR A 185 11.69 -5.38 -4.20
C THR A 185 11.97 -4.14 -3.35
N VAL A 186 13.24 -3.79 -3.23
CA VAL A 186 13.70 -2.57 -2.58
C VAL A 186 14.53 -1.77 -3.57
N LEU A 187 14.10 -0.54 -3.85
CA LEU A 187 14.82 0.37 -4.72
C LEU A 187 16.16 0.75 -4.07
N THR A 188 17.27 0.43 -4.74
CA THR A 188 18.61 0.67 -4.23
C THR A 188 18.90 2.16 -4.06
N MET A 189 19.81 2.52 -3.14
CA MET A 189 20.21 3.93 -2.94
C MET A 189 20.73 4.59 -4.22
N GLU A 190 21.48 3.87 -5.04
CA GLU A 190 21.93 4.36 -6.34
C GLU A 190 20.75 4.77 -7.23
N ARG A 191 19.72 3.91 -7.30
CA ARG A 191 18.51 4.20 -8.09
C ARG A 191 17.65 5.30 -7.49
N ARG A 192 17.62 5.47 -6.16
CA ARG A 192 16.95 6.61 -5.50
C ARG A 192 17.58 7.95 -5.93
N HIS A 193 18.90 8.02 -5.96
CA HIS A 193 19.61 9.21 -6.46
C HIS A 193 19.35 9.45 -7.95
N LYS A 194 19.37 8.40 -8.79
CA LYS A 194 19.07 8.50 -10.22
C LYS A 194 17.62 8.97 -10.47
N LEU A 195 16.67 8.45 -9.70
CA LEU A 195 15.27 8.86 -9.79
C LEU A 195 15.10 10.35 -9.47
N LEU A 196 15.75 10.85 -8.41
CA LEU A 196 15.76 12.28 -8.10
C LEU A 196 16.39 13.11 -9.20
N ALA A 197 17.51 12.66 -9.77
CA ALA A 197 18.16 13.35 -10.89
C ALA A 197 17.25 13.44 -12.12
N LEU A 198 16.56 12.35 -12.48
CA LEU A 198 15.57 12.34 -13.56
C LEU A 198 14.36 13.25 -13.25
N SER A 199 13.85 13.19 -12.00
CA SER A 199 12.79 14.10 -11.54
C SER A 199 13.20 15.57 -11.74
N GLN A 200 14.43 15.90 -11.40
CA GLN A 200 14.97 17.25 -11.57
C GLN A 200 15.11 17.65 -13.03
N GLU A 201 15.71 16.78 -13.86
CA GLU A 201 15.97 17.03 -15.29
C GLU A 201 14.67 17.27 -16.09
N TYR A 202 13.65 16.47 -15.78
CA TYR A 202 12.37 16.53 -16.50
C TYR A 202 11.32 17.39 -15.81
N GLY A 203 11.57 17.85 -14.58
CA GLY A 203 10.65 18.68 -13.80
C GLY A 203 9.38 17.92 -13.43
N VAL A 204 9.47 16.61 -13.14
CA VAL A 204 8.36 15.72 -12.79
C VAL A 204 8.50 15.32 -11.32
N PRO A 205 7.54 15.63 -10.43
CA PRO A 205 7.63 15.25 -9.02
C PRO A 205 7.52 13.74 -8.81
N ILE A 206 8.01 13.29 -7.65
CA ILE A 206 7.93 11.89 -7.21
C ILE A 206 6.83 11.78 -6.16
N PHE A 207 5.99 10.76 -6.31
CA PHE A 207 5.02 10.34 -5.31
C PHE A 207 5.55 9.06 -4.67
N GLU A 208 6.15 9.18 -3.49
CA GLU A 208 6.77 8.11 -2.71
C GLU A 208 5.76 7.50 -1.73
N ASP A 209 5.41 6.23 -1.92
CA ASP A 209 4.54 5.46 -1.03
C ASP A 209 5.37 4.50 -0.16
N GLU A 210 5.50 4.82 1.11
CA GLU A 210 6.34 4.09 2.07
C GLU A 210 5.51 3.35 3.14
N CYS A 211 4.39 2.74 2.73
CA CYS A 211 3.50 2.03 3.64
C CYS A 211 4.12 0.78 4.29
N TYR A 212 5.21 0.21 3.74
CA TYR A 212 5.83 -1.03 4.18
C TYR A 212 7.23 -0.85 4.78
N ALA A 213 7.79 0.34 4.75
CA ALA A 213 9.17 0.63 5.11
C ALA A 213 9.59 0.12 6.50
N ASP A 214 8.66 0.10 7.44
CA ASP A 214 8.91 -0.39 8.80
C ASP A 214 9.00 -1.91 8.92
N LEU A 215 8.72 -2.68 7.85
CA LEU A 215 8.57 -4.13 7.87
C LEU A 215 9.77 -4.90 7.28
N ILE A 216 10.95 -4.30 7.20
CA ILE A 216 12.18 -4.99 6.80
C ILE A 216 12.57 -5.98 7.90
N PHE A 217 12.75 -7.26 7.56
CA PHE A 217 13.08 -8.32 8.52
C PHE A 217 14.53 -8.26 8.99
N GLU A 218 15.45 -7.98 8.07
CA GLU A 218 16.89 -7.93 8.32
C GLU A 218 17.55 -6.80 7.52
N GLY A 219 18.63 -6.27 8.07
CA GLY A 219 19.42 -5.22 7.45
C GLY A 219 19.05 -3.81 7.92
N GLU A 220 19.72 -2.84 7.36
CA GLU A 220 19.51 -1.43 7.64
C GLU A 220 18.35 -0.88 6.78
N TYR A 221 17.74 0.21 7.25
CA TYR A 221 16.78 0.95 6.48
C TYR A 221 17.48 1.79 5.42
N GLU A 222 17.01 1.66 4.19
CA GLU A 222 17.36 2.65 3.17
C GLU A 222 16.72 4.00 3.54
N ASN A 223 17.46 5.09 3.37
CA ASN A 223 16.88 6.42 3.51
C ASN A 223 15.79 6.65 2.46
N ALA A 224 14.69 7.28 2.84
CA ALA A 224 13.61 7.61 1.91
C ALA A 224 14.10 8.54 0.80
N ILE A 225 13.44 8.51 -0.37
CA ILE A 225 13.76 9.44 -1.47
C ILE A 225 13.55 10.88 -1.02
N ARG A 226 12.49 11.14 -0.25
CA ARG A 226 12.23 12.48 0.32
C ARG A 226 13.38 12.98 1.20
N SER A 227 14.12 12.10 1.87
CA SER A 227 15.25 12.51 2.71
C SER A 227 16.47 13.01 1.91
N LEU A 228 16.50 12.66 0.63
CA LEU A 228 17.57 13.04 -0.31
C LEU A 228 17.18 14.30 -1.11
N ASP A 229 15.91 14.74 -0.99
CA ASP A 229 15.36 15.86 -1.74
C ASP A 229 15.47 17.17 -0.95
N ASP A 230 16.15 18.14 -1.52
CA ASP A 230 16.29 19.52 -1.01
C ASP A 230 15.47 20.55 -1.80
N SER A 231 14.60 20.07 -2.70
CA SER A 231 13.94 20.91 -3.73
C SER A 231 12.41 20.74 -3.80
N ASN A 232 11.81 20.15 -2.76
CA ASN A 232 10.35 19.95 -2.61
C ASN A 232 9.69 19.16 -3.75
N ARG A 233 10.41 18.15 -4.29
CA ARG A 233 9.94 17.34 -5.41
C ARG A 233 9.25 16.04 -5.00
N VAL A 234 9.41 15.64 -3.74
CA VAL A 234 8.93 14.35 -3.25
C VAL A 234 7.74 14.54 -2.31
N LEU A 235 6.60 14.02 -2.72
CA LEU A 235 5.42 13.84 -1.87
C LEU A 235 5.51 12.46 -1.23
N HIS A 236 5.54 12.39 0.09
CA HIS A 236 5.70 11.16 0.83
C HIS A 236 4.42 10.77 1.56
N ILE A 237 4.03 9.51 1.45
CA ILE A 237 2.91 8.97 2.25
C ILE A 237 3.33 7.74 3.03
N GLY A 238 2.60 7.49 4.12
CA GLY A 238 2.74 6.28 4.90
C GLY A 238 1.43 5.84 5.54
N SER A 239 1.46 4.67 6.17
CA SER A 239 0.26 4.04 6.74
C SER A 239 0.56 3.34 8.05
N PHE A 240 -0.39 3.38 8.97
CA PHE A 240 -0.38 2.55 10.18
C PHE A 240 -1.04 1.18 9.96
N SER A 241 -1.69 0.98 8.79
CA SER A 241 -2.38 -0.28 8.47
C SER A 241 -1.46 -1.50 8.45
N LYS A 242 -0.16 -1.29 8.18
CA LYS A 242 0.82 -2.39 8.01
C LYS A 242 1.69 -2.60 9.25
N THR A 243 1.66 -1.65 10.16
CA THR A 243 2.40 -1.72 11.43
C THR A 243 1.50 -2.03 12.61
N LEU A 244 0.28 -1.51 12.64
CA LEU A 244 -0.71 -1.77 13.70
C LEU A 244 -1.86 -2.66 13.23
N GLY A 245 -2.51 -2.27 12.14
CA GLY A 245 -3.64 -3.02 11.61
C GLY A 245 -4.55 -2.14 10.76
N PRO A 246 -5.16 -2.69 9.71
CA PRO A 246 -5.96 -1.91 8.76
C PRO A 246 -7.26 -1.36 9.38
N GLY A 247 -7.74 -1.92 10.48
CA GLY A 247 -8.94 -1.46 11.19
C GLY A 247 -8.79 -0.08 11.86
N ILE A 248 -7.56 0.35 12.16
CA ILE A 248 -7.26 1.67 12.78
C ILE A 248 -7.55 2.83 11.82
N ARG A 249 -7.53 2.60 10.53
CA ARG A 249 -7.81 3.61 9.49
C ARG A 249 -6.97 4.89 9.60
N LEU A 250 -5.69 4.79 9.94
CA LEU A 250 -4.75 5.91 9.96
C LEU A 250 -3.67 5.78 8.90
N GLY A 251 -3.36 6.91 8.27
CA GLY A 251 -2.23 7.13 7.37
C GLY A 251 -1.79 8.58 7.46
N TYR A 252 -0.81 8.97 6.67
CA TYR A 252 -0.33 10.34 6.67
C TYR A 252 0.28 10.73 5.32
N ILE A 253 0.33 12.04 5.08
CA ILE A 253 1.09 12.69 4.01
C ILE A 253 2.16 13.55 4.68
N ALA A 254 3.39 13.49 4.18
CA ALA A 254 4.44 14.45 4.48
C ALA A 254 4.74 15.26 3.20
N ALA A 255 4.48 16.55 3.26
CA ALA A 255 4.63 17.47 2.13
C ALA A 255 4.93 18.88 2.61
N ASP A 256 5.63 19.64 1.78
CA ASP A 256 5.89 21.06 2.05
C ASP A 256 4.60 21.89 2.05
N TRP A 257 4.63 23.04 2.73
CA TRP A 257 3.44 23.86 2.94
C TRP A 257 2.77 24.32 1.66
N GLU A 258 3.52 24.53 0.58
CA GLU A 258 2.95 24.89 -0.73
C GLU A 258 1.93 23.86 -1.23
N VAL A 259 2.23 22.57 -1.06
CA VAL A 259 1.31 21.46 -1.40
C VAL A 259 0.32 21.23 -0.27
N MET A 260 0.78 21.25 0.99
CA MET A 260 -0.04 21.00 2.18
C MET A 260 -1.27 21.91 2.21
N CYS A 261 -1.10 23.21 1.97
CA CYS A 261 -2.22 24.14 1.99
C CYS A 261 -3.28 23.84 0.90
N ARG A 262 -2.90 23.19 -0.21
CA ARG A 262 -3.83 22.74 -1.25
C ARG A 262 -4.52 21.43 -0.85
N LEU A 263 -3.80 20.47 -0.28
CA LEU A 263 -4.38 19.24 0.26
C LEU A 263 -5.48 19.54 1.29
N LEU A 264 -5.26 20.51 2.17
CA LEU A 264 -6.24 20.93 3.17
C LEU A 264 -7.53 21.48 2.56
N THR A 265 -7.49 22.10 1.38
CA THR A 265 -8.72 22.55 0.69
C THR A 265 -9.57 21.39 0.16
N ARG A 266 -8.98 20.22 -0.01
CA ARG A 266 -9.67 19.00 -0.49
C ARG A 266 -10.07 18.06 0.64
N LYS A 267 -9.47 18.20 1.83
CA LYS A 267 -9.84 17.40 3.00
C LYS A 267 -11.11 17.95 3.65
N THR A 268 -12.26 17.56 3.09
CA THR A 268 -13.58 18.09 3.46
C THR A 268 -14.35 17.21 4.46
N ASP A 269 -13.71 16.16 4.99
CA ASP A 269 -14.30 15.18 5.90
C ASP A 269 -14.36 15.63 7.37
N ALA A 270 -14.12 16.91 7.64
CA ALA A 270 -14.00 17.49 8.98
C ALA A 270 -12.87 16.90 9.86
N GLY A 271 -11.93 16.20 9.25
CA GLY A 271 -10.75 15.60 9.88
C GLY A 271 -10.87 14.10 10.12
N THR A 272 -9.73 13.46 10.23
CA THR A 272 -9.63 12.02 10.56
C THR A 272 -10.03 11.78 12.02
N GLY A 273 -10.60 10.61 12.33
CA GLY A 273 -11.07 10.24 13.67
C GLY A 273 -10.04 10.53 14.78
N VAL A 274 -10.42 11.33 15.76
CA VAL A 274 -9.48 11.83 16.79
C VAL A 274 -9.11 10.75 17.79
N MET A 275 -10.06 9.87 18.14
CA MET A 275 -9.82 8.81 19.14
C MET A 275 -8.69 7.88 18.72
N ASP A 276 -8.73 7.42 17.48
CA ASP A 276 -7.71 6.53 16.92
C ASP A 276 -6.34 7.23 16.90
N GLN A 277 -6.31 8.51 16.51
CA GLN A 277 -5.08 9.31 16.51
C GLN A 277 -4.47 9.41 17.92
N MET A 278 -5.30 9.69 18.95
CA MET A 278 -4.85 9.84 20.33
C MET A 278 -4.30 8.54 20.89
N ILE A 279 -5.02 7.42 20.70
CA ILE A 279 -4.60 6.10 21.17
C ILE A 279 -3.29 5.69 20.51
N VAL A 280 -3.17 5.87 19.19
CA VAL A 280 -1.94 5.54 18.46
C VAL A 280 -0.78 6.43 18.85
N ALA A 281 -1.01 7.73 19.07
CA ALA A 281 0.04 8.65 19.52
C ALA A 281 0.58 8.26 20.90
N ASP A 282 -0.32 7.98 21.86
CA ASP A 282 0.05 7.55 23.23
C ASP A 282 0.80 6.21 23.19
N TYR A 283 0.26 5.22 22.48
CA TYR A 283 0.86 3.90 22.37
C TYR A 283 2.23 3.94 21.68
N PHE A 284 2.35 4.56 20.52
CA PHE A 284 3.60 4.54 19.75
C PHE A 284 4.69 5.42 20.34
N THR A 285 4.35 6.50 21.02
CA THR A 285 5.37 7.29 21.73
C THR A 285 6.16 6.43 22.72
N ASN A 286 5.52 5.44 23.33
CA ASN A 286 6.13 4.62 24.37
C ASN A 286 6.57 3.22 23.91
N HIS A 287 5.97 2.66 22.87
CA HIS A 287 6.08 1.24 22.55
C HIS A 287 6.52 0.93 21.11
N TYR A 288 6.72 1.95 20.25
CA TYR A 288 6.94 1.77 18.81
C TYR A 288 8.04 0.74 18.48
N GLU A 289 9.23 0.91 19.03
CA GLU A 289 10.38 0.05 18.70
C GLU A 289 10.12 -1.44 19.04
N LYS A 290 9.65 -1.70 20.26
CA LYS A 290 9.33 -3.05 20.70
C LYS A 290 8.20 -3.66 19.86
N HIS A 291 7.19 -2.86 19.53
CA HIS A 291 6.06 -3.29 18.73
C HIS A 291 6.52 -3.70 17.32
N ILE A 292 7.30 -2.86 16.64
CA ILE A 292 7.80 -3.15 15.29
C ILE A 292 8.68 -4.41 15.26
N LEU A 293 9.52 -4.62 16.26
CA LEU A 293 10.32 -5.85 16.36
C LEU A 293 9.44 -7.10 16.45
N ASN A 294 8.38 -7.07 17.24
CA ASN A 294 7.42 -8.19 17.37
C ASN A 294 6.70 -8.46 16.05
N VAL A 295 6.21 -7.42 15.38
CA VAL A 295 5.52 -7.52 14.09
C VAL A 295 6.45 -8.14 13.04
N ARG A 296 7.68 -7.66 12.93
CA ARG A 296 8.68 -8.20 12.00
C ARG A 296 8.97 -9.67 12.25
N ALA A 297 9.17 -10.06 13.51
CA ALA A 297 9.44 -11.45 13.87
C ALA A 297 8.26 -12.38 13.49
N GLY A 298 7.02 -11.94 13.73
CA GLY A 298 5.82 -12.68 13.34
C GLY A 298 5.68 -12.81 11.81
N LEU A 299 5.83 -11.71 11.09
CA LEU A 299 5.75 -11.69 9.64
C LEU A 299 6.85 -12.52 8.98
N ARG A 300 8.07 -12.50 9.52
CA ARG A 300 9.18 -13.32 9.02
C ARG A 300 8.84 -14.82 9.07
N ARG A 301 8.38 -15.33 10.23
CA ARG A 301 7.98 -16.76 10.34
C ARG A 301 6.94 -17.16 9.30
N LYS A 302 5.94 -16.32 9.08
CA LYS A 302 4.89 -16.57 8.10
C LYS A 302 5.39 -16.47 6.65
N CYS A 303 6.30 -15.55 6.36
CA CYS A 303 6.98 -15.47 5.07
C CYS A 303 7.78 -16.74 4.77
N ASP A 304 8.55 -17.22 5.76
CA ASP A 304 9.32 -18.45 5.66
C ASP A 304 8.40 -19.67 5.43
N ALA A 305 7.28 -19.76 6.18
CA ALA A 305 6.29 -20.82 6.02
C ALA A 305 5.64 -20.80 4.63
N LEU A 306 5.23 -19.62 4.12
CA LEU A 306 4.62 -19.51 2.80
C LEU A 306 5.61 -19.86 1.69
N THR A 307 6.85 -19.38 1.79
CA THR A 307 7.91 -19.71 0.82
C THR A 307 8.21 -21.22 0.81
N ALA A 308 8.30 -21.84 1.98
CA ALA A 308 8.51 -23.28 2.11
C ALA A 308 7.34 -24.10 1.54
N ALA A 309 6.10 -23.71 1.86
CA ALA A 309 4.90 -24.38 1.34
C ALA A 309 4.80 -24.28 -0.19
N LEU A 310 5.12 -23.12 -0.78
CA LEU A 310 5.17 -22.97 -2.25
C LEU A 310 6.22 -23.88 -2.87
N ARG A 311 7.42 -23.98 -2.29
CA ARG A 311 8.47 -24.88 -2.77
C ARG A 311 8.08 -26.35 -2.68
N GLU A 312 7.41 -26.77 -1.61
CA GLU A 312 6.97 -28.16 -1.40
C GLU A 312 5.85 -28.56 -2.37
N HIS A 313 4.83 -27.71 -2.53
CA HIS A 313 3.60 -28.08 -3.23
C HIS A 313 3.57 -27.69 -4.70
N PHE A 314 4.20 -26.58 -5.08
CA PHE A 314 4.31 -26.15 -6.48
C PHE A 314 5.65 -26.55 -7.12
N GLY A 315 6.69 -26.78 -6.31
CA GLY A 315 8.02 -27.12 -6.79
C GLY A 315 8.63 -26.07 -7.74
N PRO A 316 9.35 -26.50 -8.79
CA PRO A 316 9.98 -25.59 -9.74
C PRO A 316 9.02 -25.01 -10.79
N THR A 317 7.72 -25.33 -10.72
CA THR A 317 6.72 -24.86 -11.70
C THR A 317 6.36 -23.39 -11.49
N VAL A 318 6.68 -22.81 -10.37
CA VAL A 318 6.47 -21.37 -10.09
C VAL A 318 7.77 -20.69 -9.73
N GLU A 319 7.87 -19.42 -10.12
CA GLU A 319 8.99 -18.55 -9.74
C GLU A 319 8.54 -17.65 -8.58
N VAL A 320 9.28 -17.70 -7.48
CA VAL A 320 9.04 -16.85 -6.32
C VAL A 320 10.37 -16.45 -5.68
N GLU A 321 10.55 -15.15 -5.46
CA GLU A 321 11.66 -14.61 -4.71
C GLU A 321 11.19 -14.30 -3.27
N GLN A 322 12.00 -14.69 -2.29
CA GLN A 322 11.72 -14.38 -0.90
C GLN A 322 12.08 -12.93 -0.63
N PRO A 323 11.13 -12.07 -0.22
CA PRO A 323 11.39 -10.67 0.01
C PRO A 323 12.17 -10.45 1.31
N ARG A 324 12.86 -9.31 1.40
CA ARG A 324 13.57 -8.86 2.62
C ARG A 324 12.61 -8.42 3.75
N GLY A 325 11.32 -8.43 3.51
CA GLY A 325 10.30 -7.93 4.45
C GLY A 325 8.91 -7.89 3.83
N GLY A 326 8.02 -7.10 4.43
CA GLY A 326 6.67 -6.87 3.92
C GLY A 326 5.67 -7.92 4.35
N MET A 327 4.64 -8.10 3.52
CA MET A 327 3.46 -8.93 3.84
C MET A 327 3.05 -9.84 2.68
N TYR A 328 3.75 -9.80 1.53
CA TYR A 328 3.30 -10.42 0.28
C TYR A 328 4.41 -11.20 -0.40
N LEU A 329 4.00 -12.27 -1.08
CA LEU A 329 4.80 -12.89 -2.14
C LEU A 329 4.14 -12.62 -3.49
N TRP A 330 4.96 -12.26 -4.47
CA TRP A 330 4.59 -12.15 -5.88
C TRP A 330 5.07 -13.39 -6.60
N VAL A 331 4.12 -14.25 -6.99
CA VAL A 331 4.38 -15.57 -7.52
C VAL A 331 4.08 -15.58 -9.01
N LYS A 332 5.06 -15.92 -9.84
CA LYS A 332 4.89 -16.11 -11.27
C LYS A 332 4.57 -17.57 -11.56
N LEU A 333 3.42 -17.77 -12.18
CA LEU A 333 2.95 -19.07 -12.68
C LEU A 333 3.58 -19.38 -14.04
N PRO A 334 3.51 -20.63 -14.53
CA PRO A 334 3.98 -20.97 -15.86
C PRO A 334 3.38 -20.08 -16.96
N GLU A 335 4.14 -19.91 -18.04
CA GLU A 335 3.65 -19.18 -19.22
C GLU A 335 2.39 -19.83 -19.79
N GLY A 336 1.43 -19.00 -20.20
CA GLY A 336 0.15 -19.46 -20.74
C GLY A 336 -0.92 -19.76 -19.68
N VAL A 337 -0.57 -19.72 -18.39
CA VAL A 337 -1.54 -19.82 -17.30
C VAL A 337 -2.18 -18.46 -17.04
N ASP A 338 -3.49 -18.35 -17.17
CA ASP A 338 -4.24 -17.15 -16.77
C ASP A 338 -4.85 -17.37 -15.36
N CYS A 339 -4.29 -16.69 -14.37
CA CYS A 339 -4.68 -16.84 -12.97
C CYS A 339 -6.15 -16.46 -12.69
N ARG A 340 -6.77 -15.62 -13.56
CA ARG A 340 -8.19 -15.22 -13.42
C ARG A 340 -9.14 -16.41 -13.46
N GLN A 341 -8.78 -17.47 -14.22
CA GLN A 341 -9.60 -18.67 -14.37
C GLN A 341 -9.71 -19.49 -13.07
N PHE A 342 -8.77 -19.31 -12.15
CA PHE A 342 -8.67 -20.08 -10.91
C PHE A 342 -9.25 -19.37 -9.68
N VAL A 343 -9.67 -18.11 -9.79
CA VAL A 343 -10.28 -17.35 -8.67
C VAL A 343 -11.56 -18.04 -8.16
N GLY A 344 -12.45 -18.43 -9.07
CA GLY A 344 -13.69 -19.14 -8.72
C GLY A 344 -13.44 -20.50 -8.12
N PRO A 345 -12.70 -21.39 -8.80
CA PRO A 345 -12.32 -22.71 -8.27
C PRO A 345 -11.63 -22.64 -6.90
N ALA A 346 -10.68 -21.72 -6.69
CA ALA A 346 -10.02 -21.54 -5.39
C ALA A 346 -11.01 -21.12 -4.29
N MET A 347 -11.93 -20.21 -4.60
CA MET A 347 -12.95 -19.79 -3.64
C MET A 347 -13.88 -20.94 -3.23
N GLN A 348 -14.20 -21.88 -4.12
CA GLN A 348 -14.97 -23.09 -3.79
C GLN A 348 -14.25 -23.99 -2.77
N GLU A 349 -12.90 -24.01 -2.80
CA GLU A 349 -12.05 -24.67 -1.80
C GLU A 349 -11.79 -23.83 -0.54
N GLY A 350 -12.45 -22.66 -0.43
CA GLY A 350 -12.28 -21.73 0.68
C GLY A 350 -10.96 -20.95 0.65
N ILE A 351 -10.34 -20.80 -0.52
CA ILE A 351 -9.07 -20.09 -0.71
C ILE A 351 -9.33 -18.79 -1.47
N ALA A 352 -8.76 -17.70 -0.98
CA ALA A 352 -8.72 -16.44 -1.73
C ALA A 352 -7.28 -15.97 -1.95
N PHE A 353 -6.97 -15.57 -3.17
CA PHE A 353 -5.72 -14.94 -3.58
C PHE A 353 -5.99 -13.71 -4.46
N ASN A 354 -5.01 -12.84 -4.62
CA ASN A 354 -5.13 -11.69 -5.53
C ASN A 354 -4.58 -12.03 -6.91
N PRO A 355 -5.39 -11.95 -7.99
CA PRO A 355 -4.91 -12.15 -9.35
C PRO A 355 -4.01 -10.99 -9.79
N GLY A 356 -2.94 -11.32 -10.54
CA GLY A 356 -1.93 -10.39 -10.96
C GLY A 356 -2.41 -9.21 -11.81
N PRO A 357 -3.35 -9.40 -12.75
CA PRO A 357 -3.87 -8.32 -13.61
C PRO A 357 -4.34 -7.07 -12.86
N ASP A 358 -4.86 -7.20 -11.66
CA ASP A 358 -5.30 -6.07 -10.83
C ASP A 358 -4.13 -5.20 -10.35
N TRP A 359 -2.93 -5.76 -10.33
CA TRP A 359 -1.68 -5.19 -9.80
C TRP A 359 -0.72 -4.72 -10.89
N SER A 360 -1.19 -4.57 -12.11
CA SER A 360 -0.37 -4.16 -13.23
C SER A 360 -0.95 -2.94 -13.96
N ALA A 361 -0.07 -2.06 -14.41
CA ALA A 361 -0.42 -0.99 -15.35
C ALA A 361 -0.92 -1.58 -16.68
N ASP A 362 -0.32 -2.71 -17.11
CA ASP A 362 -0.76 -3.56 -18.22
C ASP A 362 -1.30 -4.89 -17.64
N PRO A 363 -2.62 -5.08 -17.53
CA PRO A 363 -3.19 -6.28 -16.94
C PRO A 363 -2.76 -7.60 -17.60
N GLU A 364 -2.59 -7.61 -18.92
CA GLU A 364 -2.21 -8.84 -19.64
C GLU A 364 -0.76 -9.27 -19.35
N ALA A 365 0.13 -8.32 -19.06
CA ALA A 365 1.50 -8.62 -18.66
C ALA A 365 1.60 -9.32 -17.29
N ALA A 366 0.53 -9.35 -16.52
CA ALA A 366 0.44 -10.01 -15.21
C ALA A 366 -0.56 -11.18 -15.18
N ALA A 367 -1.03 -11.66 -16.33
CA ALA A 367 -2.02 -12.72 -16.39
C ALA A 367 -1.57 -14.00 -15.68
N ASN A 368 -0.27 -14.31 -15.72
CA ASN A 368 0.33 -15.47 -15.06
C ASN A 368 0.98 -15.15 -13.70
N TYR A 369 0.51 -14.11 -13.01
CA TYR A 369 1.00 -13.78 -11.67
C TYR A 369 -0.12 -13.83 -10.65
N ILE A 370 0.24 -14.18 -9.40
CA ILE A 370 -0.63 -14.07 -8.23
C ILE A 370 0.10 -13.39 -7.09
N ARG A 371 -0.62 -12.62 -6.29
CA ARG A 371 -0.11 -12.06 -5.03
C ARG A 371 -0.71 -12.80 -3.85
N LEU A 372 0.13 -13.30 -2.96
CA LEU A 372 -0.25 -14.00 -1.73
C LEU A 372 0.16 -13.17 -0.51
N CYS A 373 -0.81 -12.82 0.34
CA CYS A 373 -0.57 -12.19 1.63
C CYS A 373 -0.37 -13.26 2.70
N PHE A 374 0.77 -13.21 3.40
CA PHE A 374 1.07 -14.17 4.49
C PHE A 374 0.75 -13.62 5.88
N ALA A 375 0.35 -12.39 6.02
CA ALA A 375 0.26 -11.74 7.32
C ALA A 375 -0.92 -12.24 8.18
N LEU A 376 -2.09 -12.49 7.58
CA LEU A 376 -3.29 -12.91 8.31
C LEU A 376 -3.30 -14.41 8.66
N PRO A 377 -3.11 -15.36 7.71
CA PRO A 377 -3.29 -16.77 8.02
C PRO A 377 -2.24 -17.26 9.01
N THR A 378 -2.60 -18.25 9.84
CA THR A 378 -1.66 -18.98 10.68
C THR A 378 -0.69 -19.79 9.82
N GLU A 379 0.45 -20.20 10.39
CA GLU A 379 1.42 -21.06 9.68
C GLU A 379 0.78 -22.37 9.20
N ALA A 380 -0.13 -22.98 10.01
CA ALA A 380 -0.87 -24.17 9.62
C ALA A 380 -1.83 -23.92 8.44
N GLU A 381 -2.55 -22.80 8.46
CA GLU A 381 -3.43 -22.39 7.36
C GLU A 381 -2.64 -22.06 6.08
N ILE A 382 -1.43 -21.53 6.21
CA ILE A 382 -0.53 -21.32 5.07
C ILE A 382 -0.20 -22.66 4.41
N TRP A 383 0.25 -23.66 5.15
CA TRP A 383 0.58 -24.99 4.63
C TRP A 383 -0.62 -25.67 3.97
N GLU A 384 -1.74 -25.77 4.69
CA GLU A 384 -2.96 -26.42 4.18
C GLU A 384 -3.53 -25.68 2.96
N GLY A 385 -3.56 -24.33 3.01
CA GLY A 385 -4.10 -23.52 1.94
C GLY A 385 -3.25 -23.58 0.65
N ILE A 386 -1.93 -23.61 0.76
CA ILE A 386 -1.03 -23.71 -0.40
C ILE A 386 -1.06 -25.10 -1.01
N GLU A 387 -1.13 -26.19 -0.20
CA GLU A 387 -1.34 -27.54 -0.71
C GLU A 387 -2.61 -27.63 -1.58
N LYS A 388 -3.73 -27.08 -1.08
CA LYS A 388 -4.99 -27.05 -1.82
C LYS A 388 -4.92 -26.16 -3.06
N LEU A 389 -4.26 -25.00 -2.94
CA LEU A 389 -4.10 -24.07 -4.07
C LEU A 389 -3.32 -24.73 -5.22
N ALA A 390 -2.27 -25.50 -4.92
CA ALA A 390 -1.50 -26.25 -5.91
C ALA A 390 -2.39 -27.25 -6.68
N ARG A 391 -3.28 -27.94 -5.98
CA ARG A 391 -4.27 -28.85 -6.62
C ARG A 391 -5.24 -28.09 -7.51
N VAL A 392 -5.72 -26.93 -7.08
CA VAL A 392 -6.64 -26.08 -7.88
C VAL A 392 -5.96 -25.67 -9.20
N PHE A 393 -4.69 -25.30 -9.16
CA PHE A 393 -3.92 -24.96 -10.36
C PHE A 393 -3.47 -26.18 -11.16
N GLN A 394 -3.63 -27.41 -10.65
CA GLN A 394 -3.13 -28.66 -11.24
C GLN A 394 -1.60 -28.64 -11.47
N LEU A 395 -0.89 -27.91 -10.61
CA LEU A 395 0.56 -27.71 -10.65
C LEU A 395 1.27 -28.44 -9.48
N ASP A 396 0.68 -29.51 -8.97
CA ASP A 396 1.16 -30.32 -7.85
C ASP A 396 2.42 -31.14 -8.15
N GLY A 397 3.40 -30.49 -8.78
CA GLY A 397 4.81 -30.96 -8.91
C GLY A 397 5.03 -32.40 -9.38
N GLY A 398 4.03 -33.03 -10.03
CA GLY A 398 4.17 -34.37 -10.59
C GLY A 398 4.19 -35.51 -9.50
N LYS A 399 3.74 -35.22 -8.30
CA LYS A 399 3.43 -36.27 -7.33
C LYS A 399 2.08 -36.93 -7.71
N ALA A 400 2.13 -37.88 -8.67
CA ALA A 400 1.05 -38.81 -8.95
C ALA A 400 1.11 -39.99 -7.95
#